data_218e9002377dfa1e1b5d54a4374ed966
#
_entry.id   218e9002377dfa1e1b5d54a4374ed966
#
_cell.length_a   1.000
_cell.length_b   1.000
_cell.length_c   1.000
_cell.angle_alpha   90.00
_cell.angle_beta   90.00
_cell.angle_gamma   90.00
#
_symmetry.space_group_name_H-M   'P 1'
#
loop_
_entity.id
_entity.type
_entity.pdbx_description
1 polymer ?
#
loop_
_entity_poly.entity_id
_entity_poly.type
_entity_poly.pdbx_seq_one_letter_code
_entity_poly.pdbx_strand_id
1 'polypeptide(L)'
;NRVIAISIVFVIIALFIIWGLAVAIPNLQRQVLTFARNVPIYLEDADRVIDDLVTKRLPDDFRPQLEQVLTNFSSQATVWASKVSSQAVNWVSAFISGASQVIVALIIVPFMLFYLLRDGKGLRHYLTQFMPTKLKEPVGQVLSDVNQQLSNYVRGQVTVAIIVAVMFMIFFKIIGLRYAVTLGVTAGILNLVPYLGSFLAMLPALVLGLIAGPVMLLKVVIVFIVEQTIEGRFVSPLILGSQLNIHPINVLFVLLTSGSMFGIWGVLLGIPVYASAKVVISAIFEWYKVVSGLYEEEGEEVKSEQ
;
A
#
# COMPACT_ATOMS: atom_id res chain seq x y z
N ASN A 1 13.54 26.69 20.33
CA ASN A 1 12.06 26.70 20.49
C ASN A 1 11.45 25.54 19.70
N ARG A 2 10.85 24.56 20.43
CA ARG A 2 10.27 23.34 19.84
C ARG A 2 9.20 23.67 18.79
N VAL A 3 8.39 24.71 19.02
CA VAL A 3 7.34 25.16 18.10
C VAL A 3 7.95 25.63 16.77
N ILE A 4 9.04 26.38 16.81
CA ILE A 4 9.74 26.87 15.59
C ILE A 4 10.30 25.69 14.80
N ALA A 5 10.92 24.70 15.47
CA ALA A 5 11.45 23.52 14.80
C ALA A 5 10.33 22.70 14.12
N ILE A 6 9.19 22.48 14.81
CA ILE A 6 8.03 21.81 14.24
C ILE A 6 7.50 22.58 13.02
N SER A 7 7.37 23.92 13.13
CA SER A 7 6.88 24.76 12.04
C SER A 7 7.79 24.70 10.82
N ILE A 8 9.13 24.76 11.00
CA ILE A 8 10.10 24.67 9.90
C ILE A 8 10.00 23.31 9.20
N VAL A 9 10.06 22.22 9.96
CA VAL A 9 9.94 20.87 9.39
C VAL A 9 8.61 20.72 8.65
N PHE A 10 7.54 21.26 9.20
CA PHE A 10 6.22 21.19 8.61
C PHE A 10 6.13 21.96 7.29
N VAL A 11 6.67 23.17 7.23
CA VAL A 11 6.75 23.96 6.00
C VAL A 11 7.60 23.26 4.94
N ILE A 12 8.73 22.68 5.32
CA ILE A 12 9.59 21.92 4.39
C ILE A 12 8.83 20.72 3.81
N ILE A 13 8.16 19.93 4.67
CA ILE A 13 7.38 18.76 4.23
C ILE A 13 6.22 19.20 3.33
N ALA A 14 5.50 20.25 3.70
CA ALA A 14 4.40 20.78 2.89
C ALA A 14 4.87 21.26 1.52
N LEU A 15 5.98 22.02 1.46
CA LEU A 15 6.58 22.45 0.20
C LEU A 15 7.06 21.28 -0.66
N PHE A 16 7.66 20.25 -0.03
CA PHE A 16 8.10 19.05 -0.74
C PHE A 16 6.91 18.25 -1.30
N ILE A 17 5.82 18.11 -0.53
CA ILE A 17 4.59 17.46 -0.99
C ILE A 17 3.96 18.25 -2.14
N ILE A 18 3.80 19.57 -2.00
CA ILE A 18 3.22 20.43 -3.03
C ILE A 18 4.06 20.36 -4.31
N TRP A 19 5.38 20.48 -4.19
CA TRP A 19 6.30 20.37 -5.33
C TRP A 19 6.22 18.97 -5.97
N GLY A 20 6.26 17.91 -5.16
CA GLY A 20 6.14 16.54 -5.64
C GLY A 20 4.83 16.29 -6.39
N LEU A 21 3.71 16.76 -5.82
CA LEU A 21 2.39 16.65 -6.47
C LEU A 21 2.33 17.49 -7.76
N ALA A 22 2.86 18.72 -7.74
CA ALA A 22 2.87 19.60 -8.91
C ALA A 22 3.69 19.03 -10.08
N VAL A 23 4.75 18.26 -9.79
CA VAL A 23 5.58 17.61 -10.81
C VAL A 23 5.03 16.22 -11.18
N ALA A 24 4.64 15.44 -10.19
CA ALA A 24 4.21 14.05 -10.41
C ALA A 24 2.85 13.97 -11.10
N ILE A 25 1.86 14.79 -10.67
CA ILE A 25 0.49 14.72 -11.21
C ILE A 25 0.45 14.98 -12.72
N PRO A 26 1.05 16.08 -13.27
CA PRO A 26 1.03 16.31 -14.73
C PRO A 26 1.81 15.26 -15.51
N ASN A 27 2.88 14.71 -14.92
CA ASN A 27 3.64 13.65 -15.57
C ASN A 27 2.87 12.33 -15.61
N LEU A 28 2.27 11.92 -14.49
CA LEU A 28 1.40 10.75 -14.43
C LEU A 28 0.21 10.90 -15.36
N GLN A 29 -0.45 12.05 -15.35
CA GLN A 29 -1.57 12.36 -16.22
C GLN A 29 -1.18 12.18 -17.69
N ARG A 30 -0.07 12.80 -18.14
CA ARG A 30 0.42 12.65 -19.51
C ARG A 30 0.73 11.20 -19.86
N GLN A 31 1.35 10.46 -18.95
CA GLN A 31 1.70 9.06 -19.19
C GLN A 31 0.47 8.17 -19.25
N VAL A 32 -0.49 8.34 -18.34
CA VAL A 32 -1.77 7.61 -18.36
C VAL A 32 -2.56 7.91 -19.64
N LEU A 33 -2.67 9.17 -20.02
CA LEU A 33 -3.36 9.57 -21.26
C LEU A 33 -2.65 9.05 -22.51
N THR A 34 -1.31 9.09 -22.55
CA THR A 34 -0.51 8.55 -23.66
C THR A 34 -0.67 7.04 -23.73
N PHE A 35 -0.60 6.35 -22.59
CA PHE A 35 -0.86 4.92 -22.52
C PHE A 35 -2.27 4.59 -23.03
N ALA A 36 -3.28 5.26 -22.50
CA ALA A 36 -4.68 5.05 -22.88
C ALA A 36 -4.93 5.24 -24.38
N ARG A 37 -4.32 6.25 -24.99
CA ARG A 37 -4.41 6.51 -26.45
C ARG A 37 -3.68 5.47 -27.29
N ASN A 38 -2.61 4.90 -26.77
CA ASN A 38 -1.78 3.92 -27.51
C ASN A 38 -2.25 2.47 -27.29
N VAL A 39 -3.17 2.21 -26.37
CA VAL A 39 -3.68 0.86 -26.12
C VAL A 39 -4.19 0.17 -27.40
N PRO A 40 -4.99 0.81 -28.28
CA PRO A 40 -5.40 0.16 -29.54
C PRO A 40 -4.23 -0.25 -30.42
N ILE A 41 -3.21 0.61 -30.56
CA ILE A 41 -2.00 0.33 -31.34
C ILE A 41 -1.23 -0.85 -30.74
N TYR A 42 -1.17 -0.90 -29.42
CA TYR A 42 -0.49 -1.97 -28.72
C TYR A 42 -1.20 -3.32 -28.88
N LEU A 43 -2.53 -3.30 -28.95
CA LEU A 43 -3.29 -4.53 -29.21
C LEU A 43 -3.09 -5.02 -30.66
N GLU A 44 -3.07 -4.12 -31.63
CA GLU A 44 -2.74 -4.47 -33.03
C GLU A 44 -1.32 -5.05 -33.18
N ASP A 45 -0.35 -4.47 -32.45
CA ASP A 45 1.02 -4.99 -32.44
C ASP A 45 1.11 -6.36 -31.74
N ALA A 46 0.34 -6.55 -30.65
CA ALA A 46 0.24 -7.85 -29.98
C ALA A 46 -0.40 -8.91 -30.90
N ASP A 47 -1.48 -8.58 -31.59
CA ASP A 47 -2.11 -9.48 -32.58
C ASP A 47 -1.12 -9.86 -33.70
N ARG A 48 -0.34 -8.92 -34.25
CA ARG A 48 0.70 -9.22 -35.23
C ARG A 48 1.79 -10.16 -34.73
N VAL A 49 2.26 -9.95 -33.47
CA VAL A 49 3.27 -10.82 -32.86
C VAL A 49 2.70 -12.22 -32.60
N ILE A 50 1.45 -12.30 -32.22
CA ILE A 50 0.75 -13.55 -31.98
C ILE A 50 0.56 -14.30 -33.33
N ASP A 51 0.10 -13.62 -34.37
CA ASP A 51 -0.03 -14.19 -35.71
C ASP A 51 1.30 -14.72 -36.26
N ASP A 52 2.39 -13.98 -36.09
CA ASP A 52 3.72 -14.41 -36.51
C ASP A 52 4.23 -15.64 -35.74
N LEU A 53 3.92 -15.75 -34.45
CA LEU A 53 4.26 -16.90 -33.62
C LEU A 53 3.42 -18.13 -33.98
N VAL A 54 2.12 -17.95 -34.21
CA VAL A 54 1.16 -19.02 -34.56
C VAL A 54 1.46 -19.57 -35.94
N THR A 55 1.68 -18.69 -36.93
CA THR A 55 1.90 -19.09 -38.33
C THR A 55 3.27 -19.71 -38.58
N LYS A 56 4.33 -19.25 -37.87
CA LYS A 56 5.70 -19.69 -38.16
C LYS A 56 6.22 -20.81 -37.26
N ARG A 57 5.64 -21.06 -36.08
CA ARG A 57 6.23 -21.96 -35.09
C ARG A 57 5.35 -23.13 -34.64
N LEU A 58 4.06 -23.17 -35.01
CA LEU A 58 3.14 -24.19 -34.53
C LEU A 58 2.72 -25.17 -35.64
N PRO A 59 2.57 -26.47 -35.28
CA PRO A 59 1.98 -27.45 -36.18
C PRO A 59 0.54 -27.08 -36.56
N ASP A 60 0.12 -27.46 -37.80
CA ASP A 60 -1.17 -27.07 -38.36
C ASP A 60 -2.38 -27.55 -37.54
N ASP A 61 -2.24 -28.65 -36.78
CA ASP A 61 -3.32 -29.24 -35.96
C ASP A 61 -3.74 -28.40 -34.75
N PHE A 62 -2.86 -27.52 -34.26
CA PHE A 62 -3.12 -26.68 -33.07
C PHE A 62 -3.56 -25.26 -33.40
N ARG A 63 -3.42 -24.84 -34.69
CA ARG A 63 -3.72 -23.46 -35.15
C ARG A 63 -5.18 -23.05 -34.90
N PRO A 64 -6.23 -23.84 -35.26
CA PRO A 64 -7.61 -23.39 -35.15
C PRO A 64 -8.05 -23.15 -33.71
N GLN A 65 -7.58 -23.99 -32.79
CA GLN A 65 -7.93 -23.88 -31.36
C GLN A 65 -7.24 -22.67 -30.72
N LEU A 66 -5.99 -22.40 -31.12
CA LEU A 66 -5.23 -21.27 -30.60
C LEU A 66 -5.73 -19.96 -31.15
N GLU A 67 -6.04 -19.88 -32.47
CA GLU A 67 -6.66 -18.70 -33.09
C GLU A 67 -7.97 -18.32 -32.42
N GLN A 68 -8.82 -19.30 -32.06
CA GLN A 68 -10.08 -19.04 -31.37
C GLN A 68 -9.85 -18.49 -29.94
N VAL A 69 -8.88 -19.03 -29.20
CA VAL A 69 -8.51 -18.52 -27.86
C VAL A 69 -7.91 -17.12 -27.96
N LEU A 70 -7.04 -16.90 -28.93
CA LEU A 70 -6.37 -15.61 -29.14
C LEU A 70 -7.32 -14.51 -29.61
N THR A 71 -8.24 -14.82 -30.52
CA THR A 71 -9.27 -13.89 -30.98
C THR A 71 -10.23 -13.50 -29.87
N ASN A 72 -10.61 -14.46 -29.02
CA ASN A 72 -11.40 -14.19 -27.82
C ASN A 72 -10.63 -13.36 -26.79
N PHE A 73 -9.33 -13.62 -26.63
CA PHE A 73 -8.48 -12.87 -25.72
C PHE A 73 -8.26 -11.43 -26.23
N SER A 74 -7.96 -11.24 -27.52
CA SER A 74 -7.74 -9.91 -28.09
C SER A 74 -9.02 -9.05 -28.05
N SER A 75 -10.18 -9.63 -28.35
CA SER A 75 -11.47 -8.94 -28.28
C SER A 75 -11.81 -8.54 -26.83
N GLN A 76 -11.59 -9.42 -25.86
CA GLN A 76 -11.77 -9.09 -24.44
C GLN A 76 -10.74 -8.08 -23.97
N ALA A 77 -9.47 -8.21 -24.37
CA ALA A 77 -8.40 -7.26 -24.03
C ALA A 77 -8.71 -5.87 -24.56
N THR A 78 -9.27 -5.74 -25.78
CA THR A 78 -9.71 -4.46 -26.35
C THR A 78 -10.83 -3.82 -25.52
N VAL A 79 -11.83 -4.60 -25.13
CA VAL A 79 -12.92 -4.12 -24.26
C VAL A 79 -12.39 -3.72 -22.87
N TRP A 80 -11.50 -4.52 -22.30
CA TRP A 80 -10.85 -4.19 -21.03
C TRP A 80 -9.99 -2.93 -21.13
N ALA A 81 -9.20 -2.81 -22.17
CA ALA A 81 -8.33 -1.67 -22.41
C ALA A 81 -9.13 -0.38 -22.61
N SER A 82 -10.22 -0.42 -23.36
CA SER A 82 -11.11 0.73 -23.53
C SER A 82 -11.78 1.15 -22.21
N LYS A 83 -12.20 0.18 -21.37
CA LYS A 83 -12.74 0.45 -20.04
C LYS A 83 -11.67 1.04 -19.11
N VAL A 84 -10.48 0.45 -19.06
CA VAL A 84 -9.37 0.97 -18.23
C VAL A 84 -8.97 2.36 -18.69
N SER A 85 -8.89 2.59 -20.00
CA SER A 85 -8.60 3.89 -20.58
C SER A 85 -9.65 4.95 -20.21
N SER A 86 -10.94 4.66 -20.39
CA SER A 86 -12.02 5.58 -20.05
C SER A 86 -12.10 5.82 -18.52
N GLN A 87 -11.91 4.81 -17.70
CA GLN A 87 -11.85 4.95 -16.25
C GLN A 87 -10.64 5.77 -15.82
N ALA A 88 -9.45 5.55 -16.40
CA ALA A 88 -8.26 6.34 -16.09
C ALA A 88 -8.46 7.83 -16.45
N VAL A 89 -9.07 8.14 -17.59
CA VAL A 89 -9.44 9.51 -17.96
C VAL A 89 -10.44 10.11 -16.98
N ASN A 90 -11.47 9.34 -16.61
CA ASN A 90 -12.47 9.77 -15.62
C ASN A 90 -11.85 9.99 -14.23
N TRP A 91 -10.94 9.12 -13.80
CA TRP A 91 -10.21 9.27 -12.53
C TRP A 91 -9.34 10.51 -12.52
N VAL A 92 -8.60 10.76 -13.61
CA VAL A 92 -7.79 11.98 -13.75
C VAL A 92 -8.68 13.22 -13.74
N SER A 93 -9.81 13.19 -14.45
CA SER A 93 -10.76 14.30 -14.49
C SER A 93 -11.44 14.53 -13.14
N ALA A 94 -11.83 13.47 -12.44
CA ALA A 94 -12.39 13.52 -11.09
C ALA A 94 -11.36 14.04 -10.07
N PHE A 95 -10.08 13.66 -10.20
CA PHE A 95 -9.02 14.16 -9.36
C PHE A 95 -8.79 15.66 -9.56
N ILE A 96 -8.83 16.13 -10.81
CA ILE A 96 -8.69 17.56 -11.13
C ILE A 96 -9.92 18.34 -10.66
N SER A 97 -11.13 17.83 -10.89
CA SER A 97 -12.37 18.49 -10.42
C SER A 97 -12.52 18.45 -8.89
N GLY A 98 -11.98 17.41 -8.25
CA GLY A 98 -11.87 17.31 -6.78
C GLY A 98 -10.79 18.18 -6.15
N ALA A 99 -10.03 18.95 -6.93
CA ALA A 99 -8.92 19.78 -6.43
C ALA A 99 -9.35 20.75 -5.32
N SER A 100 -10.58 21.24 -5.32
CA SER A 100 -11.13 22.09 -4.26
C SER A 100 -11.21 21.34 -2.91
N GLN A 101 -11.62 20.07 -2.91
CA GLN A 101 -11.65 19.22 -1.70
C GLN A 101 -10.24 18.86 -1.23
N VAL A 102 -9.32 18.65 -2.18
CA VAL A 102 -7.89 18.43 -1.88
C VAL A 102 -7.25 19.67 -1.25
N ILE A 103 -7.58 20.89 -1.71
CA ILE A 103 -7.10 22.14 -1.12
C ILE A 103 -7.59 22.27 0.33
N VAL A 104 -8.86 21.99 0.60
CA VAL A 104 -9.41 22.02 1.97
C VAL A 104 -8.68 20.99 2.85
N ALA A 105 -8.48 19.77 2.36
CA ALA A 105 -7.71 18.75 3.08
C ALA A 105 -6.25 19.16 3.28
N LEU A 106 -5.62 19.77 2.27
CA LEU A 106 -4.23 20.30 2.35
C LEU A 106 -4.07 21.44 3.36
N ILE A 107 -5.13 22.12 3.73
CA ILE A 107 -5.10 23.16 4.77
C ILE A 107 -5.45 22.55 6.14
N ILE A 108 -6.55 21.78 6.21
CA ILE A 108 -7.06 21.27 7.49
C ILE A 108 -6.16 20.18 8.05
N VAL A 109 -5.73 19.20 7.23
CA VAL A 109 -4.92 18.08 7.71
C VAL A 109 -3.57 18.57 8.27
N PRO A 110 -2.80 19.40 7.59
CA PRO A 110 -1.62 20.01 8.16
C PRO A 110 -1.88 20.78 9.45
N PHE A 111 -2.90 21.60 9.47
CA PHE A 111 -3.26 22.38 10.64
C PHE A 111 -3.56 21.46 11.85
N MET A 112 -4.41 20.45 11.67
CA MET A 112 -4.68 19.46 12.72
C MET A 112 -3.41 18.72 13.15
N LEU A 113 -2.57 18.32 12.19
CA LEU A 113 -1.32 17.62 12.46
C LEU A 113 -0.35 18.48 13.26
N PHE A 114 -0.27 19.77 12.95
CA PHE A 114 0.53 20.72 13.71
C PHE A 114 0.10 20.78 15.18
N TYR A 115 -1.20 20.91 15.45
CA TYR A 115 -1.72 20.93 16.82
C TYR A 115 -1.52 19.59 17.52
N LEU A 116 -1.75 18.47 16.84
CA LEU A 116 -1.50 17.14 17.39
C LEU A 116 -0.01 16.92 17.74
N LEU A 117 0.91 17.40 16.90
CA LEU A 117 2.36 17.32 17.17
C LEU A 117 2.79 18.27 18.30
N ARG A 118 2.15 19.45 18.39
CA ARG A 118 2.44 20.41 19.45
C ARG A 118 1.92 19.91 20.80
N ASP A 119 0.68 19.47 20.84
CA ASP A 119 -0.07 19.22 22.08
C ASP A 119 -0.21 17.72 22.39
N GLY A 120 0.22 16.84 21.48
CA GLY A 120 0.07 15.39 21.59
C GLY A 120 0.65 14.76 22.87
N LYS A 121 1.69 15.39 23.47
CA LYS A 121 2.20 14.94 24.77
C LYS A 121 1.20 15.15 25.90
N GLY A 122 0.32 16.13 25.77
CA GLY A 122 -0.74 16.42 26.74
C GLY A 122 -1.96 15.51 26.57
N LEU A 123 -2.13 14.89 25.41
CA LEU A 123 -3.33 14.10 25.10
C LEU A 123 -3.52 12.92 26.05
N ARG A 124 -2.44 12.21 26.40
CA ARG A 124 -2.45 11.14 27.41
C ARG A 124 -3.00 11.67 28.73
N HIS A 125 -2.45 12.78 29.23
CA HIS A 125 -2.87 13.39 30.48
C HIS A 125 -4.33 13.86 30.43
N TYR A 126 -4.71 14.50 29.32
CA TYR A 126 -6.09 14.98 29.12
C TYR A 126 -7.11 13.83 29.10
N LEU A 127 -6.81 12.71 28.46
CA LEU A 127 -7.68 11.55 28.43
C LEU A 127 -7.76 10.82 29.77
N THR A 128 -6.63 10.75 30.51
CA THR A 128 -6.58 10.05 31.80
C THR A 128 -7.13 10.89 32.95
N GLN A 129 -7.27 12.21 32.81
CA GLN A 129 -7.81 13.05 33.91
C GLN A 129 -9.26 12.71 34.28
N PHE A 130 -10.06 12.22 33.33
CA PHE A 130 -11.45 11.80 33.54
C PHE A 130 -11.58 10.40 34.14
N MET A 131 -10.46 9.66 34.29
CA MET A 131 -10.48 8.29 34.76
C MET A 131 -10.39 8.22 36.33
N PRO A 132 -11.04 7.23 36.94
CA PRO A 132 -10.82 6.94 38.37
C PRO A 132 -9.33 6.72 38.67
N THR A 133 -8.90 7.09 39.88
CA THR A 133 -7.46 7.08 40.26
C THR A 133 -6.81 5.72 40.01
N LYS A 134 -7.53 4.61 40.27
CA LYS A 134 -7.04 3.23 40.07
C LYS A 134 -6.81 2.86 38.61
N LEU A 135 -7.52 3.51 37.66
CA LEU A 135 -7.44 3.22 36.22
C LEU A 135 -6.52 4.18 35.46
N LYS A 136 -6.09 5.29 36.08
CA LYS A 136 -5.27 6.30 35.41
C LYS A 136 -3.97 5.73 34.83
N GLU A 137 -3.24 4.97 35.61
CA GLU A 137 -1.95 4.41 35.22
C GLU A 137 -2.12 3.28 34.17
N PRO A 138 -2.97 2.25 34.39
CA PRO A 138 -3.20 1.22 33.39
C PRO A 138 -3.68 1.78 32.03
N VAL A 139 -4.67 2.66 32.03
CA VAL A 139 -5.17 3.29 30.79
C VAL A 139 -4.08 4.16 30.15
N GLY A 140 -3.29 4.87 30.97
CA GLY A 140 -2.16 5.66 30.47
C GLY A 140 -1.09 4.81 29.77
N GLN A 141 -0.81 3.61 30.29
CA GLN A 141 0.10 2.65 29.64
C GLN A 141 -0.46 2.16 28.31
N VAL A 142 -1.71 1.70 28.29
CA VAL A 142 -2.38 1.26 27.05
C VAL A 142 -2.36 2.34 25.96
N LEU A 143 -2.65 3.60 26.33
CA LEU A 143 -2.56 4.72 25.37
C LEU A 143 -1.14 4.94 24.86
N SER A 144 -0.14 4.76 25.71
CA SER A 144 1.27 4.84 25.31
C SER A 144 1.65 3.73 24.33
N ASP A 145 1.22 2.49 24.63
CA ASP A 145 1.49 1.32 23.81
C ASP A 145 0.81 1.41 22.43
N VAL A 146 -0.44 1.85 22.40
CA VAL A 146 -1.16 2.15 21.14
C VAL A 146 -0.41 3.21 20.32
N ASN A 147 0.01 4.31 20.96
CA ASN A 147 0.75 5.36 20.27
C ASN A 147 2.10 4.86 19.73
N GLN A 148 2.81 4.05 20.51
CA GLN A 148 4.07 3.44 20.08
C GLN A 148 3.85 2.47 18.91
N GLN A 149 2.85 1.61 19.01
CA GLN A 149 2.49 0.66 17.95
C GLN A 149 2.15 1.36 16.63
N LEU A 150 1.30 2.40 16.69
CA LEU A 150 0.95 3.21 15.52
C LEU A 150 2.17 3.90 14.92
N SER A 151 3.00 4.51 15.76
CA SER A 151 4.20 5.22 15.32
C SER A 151 5.19 4.28 14.64
N ASN A 152 5.40 3.10 15.21
CA ASN A 152 6.30 2.09 14.66
C ASN A 152 5.76 1.56 13.32
N TYR A 153 4.46 1.27 13.26
CA TYR A 153 3.82 0.80 12.02
C TYR A 153 3.96 1.83 10.90
N VAL A 154 3.56 3.08 11.15
CA VAL A 154 3.58 4.13 10.11
C VAL A 154 5.00 4.38 9.60
N ARG A 155 5.98 4.51 10.52
CA ARG A 155 7.38 4.68 10.13
C ARG A 155 7.90 3.49 9.34
N GLY A 156 7.63 2.27 9.83
CA GLY A 156 8.02 1.05 9.16
C GLY A 156 7.43 0.96 7.76
N GLN A 157 6.11 1.15 7.63
CA GLN A 157 5.41 1.04 6.35
C GLN A 157 5.86 2.08 5.32
N VAL A 158 6.08 3.33 5.74
CA VAL A 158 6.64 4.37 4.87
C VAL A 158 8.06 3.99 4.42
N THR A 159 8.88 3.45 5.31
CA THR A 159 10.24 3.00 4.96
C THR A 159 10.21 1.84 3.97
N VAL A 160 9.35 0.83 4.18
CA VAL A 160 9.14 -0.27 3.24
C VAL A 160 8.69 0.27 1.88
N ALA A 161 7.71 1.15 1.85
CA ALA A 161 7.18 1.76 0.63
C ALA A 161 8.26 2.49 -0.18
N ILE A 162 9.15 3.22 0.48
CA ILE A 162 10.30 3.90 -0.18
C ILE A 162 11.27 2.87 -0.76
N ILE A 163 11.61 1.84 0.00
CA ILE A 163 12.52 0.78 -0.47
C ILE A 163 11.93 0.06 -1.67
N VAL A 164 10.66 -0.32 -1.62
CA VAL A 164 9.93 -0.97 -2.72
C VAL A 164 9.89 -0.07 -3.96
N ALA A 165 9.63 1.24 -3.79
CA ALA A 165 9.68 2.20 -4.89
C ALA A 165 11.06 2.19 -5.57
N VAL A 166 12.13 2.29 -4.79
CA VAL A 166 13.50 2.29 -5.30
C VAL A 166 13.87 0.95 -5.97
N MET A 167 13.48 -0.16 -5.36
CA MET A 167 13.72 -1.50 -5.93
C MET A 167 13.04 -1.66 -7.30
N PHE A 168 11.74 -1.34 -7.41
CA PHE A 168 11.04 -1.42 -8.69
C PHE A 168 11.62 -0.45 -9.73
N MET A 169 11.97 0.79 -9.34
CA MET A 169 12.64 1.73 -10.25
C MET A 169 13.94 1.14 -10.82
N ILE A 170 14.77 0.56 -9.97
CA ILE A 170 16.05 -0.04 -10.37
C ILE A 170 15.80 -1.26 -11.26
N PHE A 171 14.95 -2.19 -10.83
CA PHE A 171 14.71 -3.44 -11.54
C PHE A 171 14.06 -3.21 -12.91
N PHE A 172 13.04 -2.36 -12.98
CA PHE A 172 12.40 -2.02 -14.26
C PHE A 172 13.34 -1.27 -15.19
N LYS A 173 14.25 -0.43 -14.65
CA LYS A 173 15.28 0.24 -15.45
C LYS A 173 16.32 -0.76 -15.99
N ILE A 174 16.75 -1.73 -15.19
CA ILE A 174 17.69 -2.78 -15.60
C ILE A 174 17.13 -3.62 -16.75
N ILE A 175 15.87 -4.03 -16.68
CA ILE A 175 15.24 -4.80 -17.74
C ILE A 175 14.85 -3.97 -18.98
N GLY A 176 15.00 -2.62 -18.91
CA GLY A 176 14.67 -1.70 -20.01
C GLY A 176 13.17 -1.44 -20.17
N LEU A 177 12.36 -1.62 -19.13
CA LEU A 177 10.92 -1.35 -19.20
C LEU A 177 10.66 0.16 -19.28
N ARG A 178 9.78 0.58 -20.20
CA ARG A 178 9.36 1.99 -20.32
C ARG A 178 8.66 2.42 -19.02
N TYR A 179 8.83 3.70 -18.67
CA TYR A 179 8.21 4.29 -17.47
C TYR A 179 8.68 3.69 -16.13
N ALA A 180 9.88 3.11 -16.07
CA ALA A 180 10.42 2.45 -14.88
C ALA A 180 10.31 3.30 -13.61
N VAL A 181 10.62 4.60 -13.68
CA VAL A 181 10.54 5.53 -12.54
C VAL A 181 9.08 5.72 -12.09
N THR A 182 8.18 5.96 -13.04
CA THR A 182 6.75 6.15 -12.73
C THR A 182 6.13 4.91 -12.11
N LEU A 183 6.42 3.73 -12.71
CA LEU A 183 5.94 2.44 -12.18
C LEU A 183 6.50 2.18 -10.78
N GLY A 184 7.78 2.44 -10.55
CA GLY A 184 8.40 2.27 -9.25
C GLY A 184 7.82 3.20 -8.19
N VAL A 185 7.64 4.49 -8.50
CA VAL A 185 7.00 5.44 -7.57
C VAL A 185 5.55 5.03 -7.29
N THR A 186 4.80 4.63 -8.32
CA THR A 186 3.42 4.15 -8.16
C THR A 186 3.37 2.90 -7.29
N ALA A 187 4.30 1.96 -7.51
CA ALA A 187 4.41 0.74 -6.69
C ALA A 187 4.66 1.08 -5.23
N GLY A 188 5.60 1.99 -4.93
CA GLY A 188 5.87 2.42 -3.57
C GLY A 188 4.66 3.09 -2.90
N ILE A 189 3.95 3.98 -3.61
CA ILE A 189 2.74 4.62 -3.08
C ILE A 189 1.64 3.57 -2.80
N LEU A 190 1.41 2.66 -3.73
CA LEU A 190 0.43 1.59 -3.54
C LEU A 190 0.85 0.64 -2.42
N ASN A 191 2.15 0.41 -2.23
CA ASN A 191 2.69 -0.44 -1.16
C ASN A 191 2.55 0.14 0.25
N LEU A 192 1.98 1.35 0.41
CA LEU A 192 1.48 1.80 1.72
C LEU A 192 0.39 0.86 2.26
N VAL A 193 -0.25 0.09 1.39
CA VAL A 193 -1.14 -1.02 1.75
C VAL A 193 -0.41 -2.34 1.52
N PRO A 194 0.01 -3.05 2.58
CA PRO A 194 0.75 -4.31 2.44
C PRO A 194 0.03 -5.33 1.56
N TYR A 195 0.78 -6.09 0.79
CA TYR A 195 0.32 -7.14 -0.14
C TYR A 195 -0.53 -6.62 -1.31
N LEU A 196 -1.55 -5.81 -1.06
CA LEU A 196 -2.45 -5.28 -2.08
C LEU A 196 -1.71 -4.30 -3.01
N GLY A 197 -0.83 -3.49 -2.44
CA GLY A 197 -0.11 -2.46 -3.18
C GLY A 197 0.79 -3.02 -4.25
N SER A 198 1.63 -3.98 -3.91
CA SER A 198 2.53 -4.64 -4.86
C SER A 198 1.76 -5.37 -5.96
N PHE A 199 0.66 -6.05 -5.60
CA PHE A 199 -0.19 -6.71 -6.59
C PHE A 199 -0.81 -5.73 -7.59
N LEU A 200 -1.36 -4.61 -7.11
CA LEU A 200 -1.93 -3.58 -7.98
C LEU A 200 -0.86 -2.89 -8.85
N ALA A 201 0.34 -2.71 -8.32
CA ALA A 201 1.46 -2.13 -9.05
C ALA A 201 1.96 -3.04 -10.18
N MET A 202 1.82 -4.36 -10.03
CA MET A 202 2.19 -5.33 -11.06
C MET A 202 1.34 -5.19 -12.32
N LEU A 203 0.04 -4.87 -12.19
CA LEU A 203 -0.88 -4.85 -13.32
C LEU A 203 -0.42 -3.95 -14.47
N PRO A 204 -0.12 -2.64 -14.26
CA PRO A 204 0.37 -1.79 -15.34
C PRO A 204 1.73 -2.24 -15.88
N ALA A 205 2.60 -2.82 -15.06
CA ALA A 205 3.89 -3.32 -15.51
C ALA A 205 3.74 -4.56 -16.41
N LEU A 206 2.82 -5.48 -16.10
CA LEU A 206 2.50 -6.64 -16.94
C LEU A 206 1.95 -6.21 -18.30
N VAL A 207 1.05 -5.22 -18.31
CA VAL A 207 0.50 -4.68 -19.57
C VAL A 207 1.62 -4.11 -20.44
N LEU A 208 2.50 -3.29 -19.87
CA LEU A 208 3.65 -2.75 -20.61
C LEU A 208 4.65 -3.84 -21.04
N GLY A 209 4.85 -4.86 -20.21
CA GLY A 209 5.67 -6.02 -20.54
C GLY A 209 5.11 -6.82 -21.72
N LEU A 210 3.79 -7.05 -21.71
CA LEU A 210 3.10 -7.76 -22.79
C LEU A 210 3.22 -7.01 -24.12
N ILE A 211 3.02 -5.70 -24.11
CA ILE A 211 3.16 -4.81 -25.27
C ILE A 211 4.59 -4.83 -25.83
N ALA A 212 5.58 -4.85 -24.95
CA ALA A 212 6.99 -4.87 -25.36
C ALA A 212 7.44 -6.26 -25.87
N GLY A 213 6.60 -7.28 -25.72
CA GLY A 213 6.80 -8.62 -26.22
C GLY A 213 6.98 -9.69 -25.13
N PRO A 214 6.91 -10.99 -25.52
CA PRO A 214 6.87 -12.10 -24.55
C PRO A 214 8.12 -12.19 -23.67
N VAL A 215 9.29 -11.83 -24.20
CA VAL A 215 10.53 -11.81 -23.42
C VAL A 215 10.50 -10.71 -22.35
N MET A 216 9.94 -9.55 -22.66
CA MET A 216 9.80 -8.46 -21.69
C MET A 216 8.76 -8.80 -20.62
N LEU A 217 7.65 -9.42 -20.99
CA LEU A 217 6.65 -9.92 -20.05
C LEU A 217 7.28 -10.89 -19.05
N LEU A 218 8.06 -11.87 -19.54
CA LEU A 218 8.77 -12.80 -18.67
C LEU A 218 9.73 -12.10 -17.70
N LYS A 219 10.49 -11.09 -18.20
CA LYS A 219 11.37 -10.28 -17.34
C LYS A 219 10.59 -9.53 -16.25
N VAL A 220 9.43 -8.96 -16.59
CA VAL A 220 8.56 -8.26 -15.61
C VAL A 220 8.08 -9.22 -14.54
N VAL A 221 7.63 -10.43 -14.91
CA VAL A 221 7.21 -11.46 -13.95
C VAL A 221 8.37 -11.87 -13.03
N ILE A 222 9.56 -12.06 -13.60
CA ILE A 222 10.77 -12.38 -12.81
C ILE A 222 11.09 -11.24 -11.83
N VAL A 223 11.07 -10.00 -12.29
CA VAL A 223 11.29 -8.82 -11.42
C VAL A 223 10.32 -8.81 -10.26
N PHE A 224 9.02 -9.07 -10.54
CA PHE A 224 8.02 -9.12 -9.49
C PHE A 224 8.27 -10.24 -8.48
N ILE A 225 8.61 -11.45 -8.93
CA ILE A 225 8.92 -12.58 -8.04
C ILE A 225 10.15 -12.27 -7.17
N VAL A 226 11.19 -11.71 -7.75
CA VAL A 226 12.42 -11.32 -7.04
C VAL A 226 12.12 -10.24 -6.00
N GLU A 227 11.40 -9.20 -6.40
CA GLU A 227 11.03 -8.09 -5.52
C GLU A 227 10.18 -8.59 -4.35
N GLN A 228 9.10 -9.36 -4.60
CA GLN A 228 8.25 -9.94 -3.56
C GLN A 228 9.01 -10.85 -2.61
N THR A 229 10.00 -11.59 -3.14
CA THR A 229 10.86 -12.44 -2.30
C THR A 229 11.74 -11.60 -1.38
N ILE A 230 12.35 -10.53 -1.91
CA ILE A 230 13.19 -9.61 -1.13
C ILE A 230 12.34 -8.84 -0.12
N GLU A 231 11.20 -8.27 -0.55
CA GLU A 231 10.29 -7.56 0.34
C GLU A 231 9.82 -8.46 1.49
N GLY A 232 9.25 -9.62 1.18
CA GLY A 232 8.63 -10.49 2.17
C GLY A 232 9.61 -11.19 3.11
N ARG A 233 10.81 -11.54 2.62
CA ARG A 233 11.79 -12.30 3.43
C ARG A 233 12.82 -11.43 4.14
N PHE A 234 13.12 -10.24 3.62
CA PHE A 234 14.19 -9.39 4.16
C PHE A 234 13.66 -8.01 4.57
N VAL A 235 13.02 -7.27 3.67
CA VAL A 235 12.66 -5.87 3.92
C VAL A 235 11.62 -5.76 5.02
N SER A 236 10.51 -6.47 4.89
CA SER A 236 9.40 -6.41 5.86
C SER A 236 9.81 -6.91 7.25
N PRO A 237 10.49 -8.06 7.42
CA PRO A 237 10.97 -8.49 8.73
C PRO A 237 12.00 -7.56 9.37
N LEU A 238 12.93 -7.00 8.58
CA LEU A 238 13.94 -6.09 9.09
C LEU A 238 13.38 -4.76 9.57
N ILE A 239 12.35 -4.24 8.90
CA ILE A 239 11.80 -2.90 9.16
C ILE A 239 10.62 -2.95 10.11
N LEU A 240 9.67 -3.85 9.87
CA LEU A 240 8.47 -3.99 10.69
C LEU A 240 8.71 -4.89 11.91
N GLY A 241 9.72 -5.77 11.83
CA GLY A 241 10.12 -6.67 12.93
C GLY A 241 8.99 -7.60 13.38
N SER A 242 9.12 -8.10 14.62
CA SER A 242 8.10 -8.92 15.27
C SER A 242 6.87 -8.13 15.75
N GLN A 243 6.85 -6.81 15.52
CA GLN A 243 5.81 -5.91 16.04
C GLN A 243 4.45 -6.08 15.34
N LEU A 244 4.45 -6.63 14.13
CA LEU A 244 3.24 -7.01 13.42
C LEU A 244 3.12 -8.54 13.37
N ASN A 245 3.08 -9.23 14.51
CA ASN A 245 2.71 -10.66 14.58
C ASN A 245 1.24 -10.84 14.18
N ILE A 246 0.91 -10.43 12.95
CA ILE A 246 -0.41 -10.57 12.34
C ILE A 246 -0.25 -11.59 11.21
N HIS A 247 -0.96 -12.69 11.32
CA HIS A 247 -0.98 -13.69 10.26
C HIS A 247 -1.48 -13.05 8.94
N PRO A 248 -0.88 -13.35 7.77
CA PRO A 248 -1.28 -12.75 6.48
C PRO A 248 -2.78 -12.84 6.18
N ILE A 249 -3.44 -13.93 6.59
CA ILE A 249 -4.89 -14.10 6.45
C ILE A 249 -5.66 -13.02 7.23
N ASN A 250 -5.23 -12.68 8.44
CA ASN A 250 -5.86 -11.62 9.22
C ASN A 250 -5.70 -10.25 8.56
N VAL A 251 -4.53 -10.00 7.93
CA VAL A 251 -4.30 -8.77 7.15
C VAL A 251 -5.31 -8.68 6.01
N LEU A 252 -5.47 -9.74 5.21
CA LEU A 252 -6.45 -9.78 4.12
C LEU A 252 -7.88 -9.60 4.63
N PHE A 253 -8.26 -10.28 5.71
CA PHE A 253 -9.57 -10.14 6.31
C PHE A 253 -9.85 -8.71 6.79
N VAL A 254 -8.89 -8.10 7.47
CA VAL A 254 -8.98 -6.71 7.93
C VAL A 254 -9.13 -5.77 6.74
N LEU A 255 -8.30 -5.91 5.69
CA LEU A 255 -8.36 -5.06 4.50
C LEU A 255 -9.70 -5.18 3.76
N LEU A 256 -10.21 -6.41 3.59
CA LEU A 256 -11.49 -6.63 2.93
C LEU A 256 -12.65 -6.07 3.74
N THR A 257 -12.67 -6.33 5.06
CA THR A 257 -13.75 -5.85 5.93
C THR A 257 -13.72 -4.33 6.06
N SER A 258 -12.57 -3.74 6.40
CA SER A 258 -12.46 -2.29 6.53
C SER A 258 -12.65 -1.58 5.19
N GLY A 259 -12.17 -2.17 4.10
CA GLY A 259 -12.36 -1.65 2.75
C GLY A 259 -13.83 -1.64 2.32
N SER A 260 -14.60 -2.68 2.65
CA SER A 260 -16.04 -2.73 2.36
C SER A 260 -16.84 -1.71 3.18
N MET A 261 -16.43 -1.42 4.42
CA MET A 261 -17.14 -0.49 5.32
C MET A 261 -16.78 0.98 5.05
N PHE A 262 -15.51 1.27 4.81
CA PHE A 262 -14.96 2.64 4.78
C PHE A 262 -14.23 2.99 3.48
N GLY A 263 -14.32 2.12 2.45
CA GLY A 263 -13.64 2.32 1.18
C GLY A 263 -12.12 2.43 1.32
N ILE A 264 -11.52 3.35 0.56
CA ILE A 264 -10.05 3.51 0.52
C ILE A 264 -9.46 3.87 1.88
N TRP A 265 -10.16 4.62 2.71
CA TRP A 265 -9.72 4.95 4.06
C TRP A 265 -9.70 3.73 4.97
N GLY A 266 -10.66 2.82 4.81
CA GLY A 266 -10.65 1.52 5.50
C GLY A 266 -9.45 0.68 5.11
N VAL A 267 -9.12 0.62 3.83
CA VAL A 267 -7.94 -0.12 3.34
C VAL A 267 -6.63 0.47 3.88
N LEU A 268 -6.49 1.80 3.91
CA LEU A 268 -5.28 2.47 4.40
C LEU A 268 -5.12 2.37 5.92
N LEU A 269 -6.20 2.54 6.67
CA LEU A 269 -6.18 2.62 8.12
C LEU A 269 -6.54 1.31 8.83
N GLY A 270 -7.03 0.31 8.10
CA GLY A 270 -7.51 -0.95 8.69
C GLY A 270 -6.47 -1.67 9.53
N ILE A 271 -5.25 -1.82 9.01
CA ILE A 271 -4.17 -2.48 9.75
C ILE A 271 -3.73 -1.71 10.99
N PRO A 272 -3.48 -0.39 10.94
CA PRO A 272 -3.20 0.41 12.13
C PRO A 272 -4.31 0.34 13.19
N VAL A 273 -5.56 0.42 12.77
CA VAL A 273 -6.73 0.31 13.67
C VAL A 273 -6.81 -1.08 14.30
N TYR A 274 -6.63 -2.13 13.51
CA TYR A 274 -6.59 -3.50 14.02
C TYR A 274 -5.44 -3.72 15.01
N ALA A 275 -4.24 -3.24 14.70
CA ALA A 275 -3.09 -3.35 15.60
C ALA A 275 -3.34 -2.62 16.92
N SER A 276 -3.94 -1.43 16.88
CA SER A 276 -4.33 -0.66 18.06
C SER A 276 -5.42 -1.37 18.87
N ALA A 277 -6.44 -1.89 18.21
CA ALA A 277 -7.51 -2.66 18.85
C ALA A 277 -6.96 -3.92 19.54
N LYS A 278 -6.01 -4.62 18.91
CA LYS A 278 -5.34 -5.78 19.51
C LYS A 278 -4.65 -5.41 20.83
N VAL A 279 -3.93 -4.30 20.90
CA VAL A 279 -3.28 -3.81 22.13
C VAL A 279 -4.32 -3.56 23.21
N VAL A 280 -5.39 -2.84 22.88
CA VAL A 280 -6.48 -2.54 23.84
C VAL A 280 -7.16 -3.81 24.34
N ILE A 281 -7.53 -4.72 23.44
CA ILE A 281 -8.20 -5.98 23.78
C ILE A 281 -7.28 -6.84 24.66
N SER A 282 -5.99 -6.95 24.33
CA SER A 282 -5.03 -7.69 25.14
C SER A 282 -4.92 -7.11 26.56
N ALA A 283 -4.84 -5.78 26.70
CA ALA A 283 -4.78 -5.13 27.99
C ALA A 283 -6.07 -5.35 28.83
N ILE A 284 -7.24 -5.30 28.17
CA ILE A 284 -8.53 -5.60 28.84
C ILE A 284 -8.56 -7.06 29.30
N PHE A 285 -8.08 -7.98 28.45
CA PHE A 285 -8.07 -9.40 28.79
C PHE A 285 -7.10 -9.72 29.93
N GLU A 286 -5.92 -9.11 29.96
CA GLU A 286 -4.96 -9.22 31.06
C GLU A 286 -5.54 -8.69 32.38
N TRP A 287 -6.17 -7.52 32.31
CA TRP A 287 -6.88 -6.97 33.47
C TRP A 287 -7.99 -7.91 33.94
N TYR A 288 -8.78 -8.48 33.01
CA TYR A 288 -9.85 -9.43 33.35
C TYR A 288 -9.29 -10.70 34.02
N LYS A 289 -8.18 -11.25 33.55
CA LYS A 289 -7.51 -12.39 34.18
C LYS A 289 -7.21 -12.13 35.66
N VAL A 290 -6.63 -10.98 35.97
CA VAL A 290 -6.27 -10.59 37.31
C VAL A 290 -7.51 -10.38 38.21
N VAL A 291 -8.54 -9.71 37.69
CA VAL A 291 -9.72 -9.33 38.49
C VAL A 291 -10.69 -10.50 38.66
N SER A 292 -10.80 -11.39 37.67
CA SER A 292 -11.76 -12.50 37.72
C SER A 292 -11.35 -13.63 38.68
N GLY A 293 -10.04 -13.77 38.95
CA GLY A 293 -9.51 -14.91 39.72
C GLY A 293 -9.77 -16.28 39.12
N LEU A 294 -10.22 -16.33 37.85
CA LEU A 294 -10.56 -17.57 37.16
C LEU A 294 -9.34 -18.28 36.53
N TYR A 295 -8.22 -17.57 36.44
CA TYR A 295 -6.97 -18.09 35.89
C TYR A 295 -6.01 -18.31 37.04
N GLU A 296 -5.70 -19.58 37.36
CA GLU A 296 -4.64 -19.94 38.29
C GLU A 296 -3.30 -19.43 37.76
N GLU A 297 -2.47 -18.84 38.62
CA GLU A 297 -1.11 -18.46 38.24
C GLU A 297 -0.32 -19.75 38.02
N GLU A 298 0.05 -20.02 36.76
CA GLU A 298 0.95 -21.12 36.32
C GLU A 298 2.35 -21.05 36.99
N GLY A 299 2.54 -20.27 38.03
CA GLY A 299 3.82 -19.94 38.68
C GLY A 299 4.08 -20.56 40.05
N GLU A 300 3.14 -21.24 40.70
CA GLU A 300 3.36 -21.80 42.05
C GLU A 300 3.77 -23.27 42.10
N GLU A 301 3.61 -24.05 41.05
CA GLU A 301 4.00 -25.48 41.08
C GLU A 301 5.52 -25.74 41.06
N VAL A 302 6.35 -24.78 40.67
CA VAL A 302 7.82 -25.00 40.62
C VAL A 302 8.50 -24.77 41.99
N LYS A 303 7.82 -24.21 42.99
CA LYS A 303 8.40 -23.96 44.32
C LYS A 303 8.07 -24.98 45.40
N SER A 304 7.19 -25.93 45.13
CA SER A 304 6.82 -26.99 46.12
C SER A 304 7.62 -28.29 45.96
N GLU A 305 8.51 -28.41 44.98
CA GLU A 305 9.36 -29.60 44.76
C GLU A 305 10.86 -29.34 44.90
N GLN A 306 11.25 -28.31 45.67
CA GLN A 306 12.64 -28.13 46.16
C GLN A 306 12.66 -28.13 47.73
#